data_0d2362c1a26b562c3bf0599263a20377
#
_entry.id   0d2362c1a26b562c3bf0599263a20377
#
_cell.length_a   1.000
_cell.length_b   1.000
_cell.length_c   1.000
_cell.angle_alpha   90.00
_cell.angle_beta   90.00
_cell.angle_gamma   90.00
#
_symmetry.space_group_name_H-M   'P 1'
#
loop_
_entity.id
_entity.type
_entity.pdbx_description
1 polymer ?
#
loop_
_entity_poly.entity_id
_entity_poly.type
_entity_poly.pdbx_seq_one_letter_code
_entity_poly.pdbx_strand_id
1 'polypeptide(L)'
;MGEPVTAAPPGAGARSPAATARIAVTVVFVIHGVLFASWTAHVPQVKAALHLTDGQLGLALLGAPVGSVSAMLVTGALLARLSSRAVVRVTVVGYSVAGVLVGLVRSLPELFVALALWGMFQGSLDVSMNTHAVAVEKALGRPIMGALHGGWSIGALSGAGVGVLAVAVGIPLSAQLAVLGAVAVAVACWPATRLLRDVPSRADQHIRRRPTPALAVLGAIAFAGLLCEGGTADWAAVYLRDALHARPAVAGLGYAAFALAMVSIRLLGARLLRRVRPRPLICALAAVPTVGMATALAVGNPVLSIIAFGLLGMGLASLIPMLFTAASNQPNIVPGNAVAAMASIGWAGFLLGPPLIGFLAGHLSLPVALAAFPVLTGFITITAWCTPALDRARATGQ
;
A
#
# COMPACT_ATOMS: atom_id res chain seq x y z
N MET A 1 43.07 -34.35 37.46
CA MET A 1 43.08 -32.93 37.05
C MET A 1 42.82 -32.91 35.56
N GLY A 2 41.56 -32.67 35.17
CA GLY A 2 41.17 -32.53 33.76
C GLY A 2 40.96 -31.05 33.49
N GLU A 3 41.67 -30.53 32.50
CA GLU A 3 41.52 -29.14 32.06
C GLU A 3 40.13 -28.90 31.47
N PRO A 4 39.50 -27.75 31.72
CA PRO A 4 38.24 -27.41 31.09
C PRO A 4 38.48 -27.05 29.61
N VAL A 5 37.81 -27.78 28.70
CA VAL A 5 37.77 -27.45 27.29
C VAL A 5 37.01 -26.14 27.14
N THR A 6 37.70 -25.06 26.92
CA THR A 6 37.14 -23.75 26.54
C THR A 6 36.59 -23.86 25.14
N ALA A 7 35.24 -23.87 25.02
CA ALA A 7 34.60 -23.74 23.74
C ALA A 7 34.97 -22.37 23.11
N ALA A 8 35.55 -22.41 21.92
CA ALA A 8 35.89 -21.23 21.16
C ALA A 8 34.61 -20.37 20.90
N PRO A 9 34.66 -19.03 20.99
CA PRO A 9 33.55 -18.19 20.68
C PRO A 9 33.16 -18.35 19.21
N PRO A 10 31.86 -18.33 18.88
CA PRO A 10 31.39 -18.45 17.49
C PRO A 10 31.98 -17.33 16.67
N GLY A 11 32.61 -17.69 15.54
CA GLY A 11 33.39 -16.81 14.67
C GLY A 11 32.63 -15.52 14.33
N ALA A 12 33.26 -14.38 14.56
CA ALA A 12 32.82 -13.04 14.19
C ALA A 12 32.66 -12.96 12.67
N GLY A 13 31.42 -13.08 12.14
CA GLY A 13 31.16 -12.91 10.70
C GLY A 13 29.81 -13.44 10.19
N ALA A 14 29.24 -14.49 10.73
CA ALA A 14 27.99 -15.06 10.23
C ALA A 14 26.77 -14.37 10.85
N ARG A 15 25.98 -13.64 10.03
CA ARG A 15 24.71 -13.07 10.47
C ARG A 15 23.77 -14.19 10.94
N SER A 16 23.04 -13.96 12.03
CA SER A 16 22.05 -14.93 12.50
C SER A 16 21.01 -15.24 11.40
N PRO A 17 20.45 -16.45 11.37
CA PRO A 17 19.40 -16.79 10.40
C PRO A 17 18.24 -15.79 10.38
N ALA A 18 17.84 -15.27 11.55
CA ALA A 18 16.79 -14.26 11.67
C ALA A 18 17.19 -12.90 11.06
N ALA A 19 18.47 -12.48 11.23
CA ALA A 19 18.97 -11.26 10.62
C ALA A 19 19.04 -11.37 9.08
N THR A 20 19.41 -12.54 8.57
CA THR A 20 19.40 -12.82 7.14
C THR A 20 17.97 -12.85 6.57
N ALA A 21 17.04 -13.47 7.28
CA ALA A 21 15.63 -13.51 6.90
C ALA A 21 14.98 -12.12 6.91
N ARG A 22 15.38 -11.21 7.80
CA ARG A 22 14.96 -9.82 7.79
C ARG A 22 15.32 -9.12 6.48
N ILE A 23 16.54 -9.30 5.98
CA ILE A 23 16.93 -8.72 4.69
C ILE A 23 16.09 -9.33 3.57
N ALA A 24 15.91 -10.65 3.59
CA ALA A 24 15.12 -11.35 2.58
C ALA A 24 13.66 -10.84 2.52
N VAL A 25 12.99 -10.71 3.66
CA VAL A 25 11.61 -10.21 3.68
C VAL A 25 11.54 -8.73 3.34
N THR A 26 12.53 -7.90 3.70
CA THR A 26 12.61 -6.50 3.26
C THR A 26 12.65 -6.39 1.74
N VAL A 27 13.45 -7.23 1.08
CA VAL A 27 13.52 -7.28 -0.40
C VAL A 27 12.15 -7.62 -1.00
N VAL A 28 11.41 -8.56 -0.40
CA VAL A 28 10.05 -8.89 -0.87
C VAL A 28 9.11 -7.69 -0.76
N PHE A 29 9.14 -6.94 0.35
CA PHE A 29 8.35 -5.72 0.51
C PHE A 29 8.71 -4.65 -0.53
N VAL A 30 10.00 -4.45 -0.81
CA VAL A 30 10.45 -3.50 -1.84
C VAL A 30 9.97 -3.94 -3.22
N ILE A 31 10.14 -5.21 -3.59
CA ILE A 31 9.69 -5.76 -4.88
C ILE A 31 8.19 -5.57 -5.06
N HIS A 32 7.40 -5.88 -4.02
CA HIS A 32 5.95 -5.69 -4.05
C HIS A 32 5.57 -4.23 -4.36
N GLY A 33 6.22 -3.27 -3.68
CA GLY A 33 6.01 -1.85 -3.93
C GLY A 33 6.42 -1.40 -5.33
N VAL A 34 7.58 -1.88 -5.83
CA VAL A 34 8.06 -1.57 -7.20
C VAL A 34 7.06 -2.03 -8.25
N LEU A 35 6.64 -3.29 -8.21
CA LEU A 35 5.70 -3.84 -9.19
C LEU A 35 4.36 -3.11 -9.14
N PHE A 36 3.81 -2.87 -7.94
CA PHE A 36 2.56 -2.14 -7.76
C PHE A 36 2.61 -0.76 -8.39
N ALA A 37 3.60 0.06 -8.03
CA ALA A 37 3.61 1.46 -8.41
C ALA A 37 4.12 1.71 -9.84
N SER A 38 4.84 0.76 -10.45
CA SER A 38 5.37 0.91 -11.81
C SER A 38 4.28 0.92 -12.89
N TRP A 39 3.09 0.40 -12.58
CA TRP A 39 1.93 0.40 -13.47
C TRP A 39 1.23 1.78 -13.52
N THR A 40 1.25 2.57 -12.44
CA THR A 40 0.39 3.75 -12.26
C THR A 40 0.56 4.81 -13.36
N ALA A 41 1.78 5.00 -13.87
CA ALA A 41 2.06 5.93 -14.97
C ALA A 41 1.52 5.45 -16.34
N HIS A 42 1.25 4.15 -16.49
CA HIS A 42 0.76 3.55 -17.72
C HIS A 42 -0.78 3.49 -17.82
N VAL A 43 -1.50 3.75 -16.75
CA VAL A 43 -2.98 3.67 -16.73
C VAL A 43 -3.61 4.49 -17.87
N PRO A 44 -3.20 5.75 -18.14
CA PRO A 44 -3.74 6.52 -19.26
C PRO A 44 -3.46 5.90 -20.63
N GLN A 45 -2.29 5.28 -20.81
CA GLN A 45 -1.93 4.61 -22.07
C GLN A 45 -2.78 3.37 -22.30
N VAL A 46 -3.01 2.55 -21.27
CA VAL A 46 -3.89 1.39 -21.35
C VAL A 46 -5.32 1.82 -21.64
N LYS A 47 -5.83 2.86 -20.96
CA LYS A 47 -7.15 3.45 -21.22
C LYS A 47 -7.29 3.89 -22.69
N ALA A 48 -6.30 4.63 -23.20
CA ALA A 48 -6.29 5.11 -24.56
C ALA A 48 -6.19 3.99 -25.61
N ALA A 49 -5.31 2.99 -25.38
CA ALA A 49 -5.12 1.85 -26.30
C ALA A 49 -6.36 0.97 -26.41
N LEU A 50 -7.14 0.85 -25.34
CA LEU A 50 -8.39 0.09 -25.30
C LEU A 50 -9.64 0.94 -25.56
N HIS A 51 -9.48 2.24 -25.83
CA HIS A 51 -10.57 3.21 -26.07
C HIS A 51 -11.63 3.23 -24.94
N LEU A 52 -11.19 3.11 -23.67
CA LEU A 52 -12.10 3.02 -22.54
C LEU A 52 -12.59 4.41 -22.10
N THR A 53 -13.87 4.49 -21.72
CA THR A 53 -14.40 5.61 -20.94
C THR A 53 -13.90 5.52 -19.50
N ASP A 54 -14.04 6.60 -18.70
CA ASP A 54 -13.66 6.59 -17.28
C ASP A 54 -14.43 5.53 -16.49
N GLY A 55 -15.72 5.38 -16.74
CA GLY A 55 -16.56 4.35 -16.12
C GLY A 55 -16.11 2.93 -16.48
N GLN A 56 -15.76 2.69 -17.74
CA GLN A 56 -15.23 1.39 -18.21
C GLN A 56 -13.85 1.08 -17.59
N LEU A 57 -12.97 2.08 -17.49
CA LEU A 57 -11.70 1.92 -16.78
C LEU A 57 -11.95 1.60 -15.30
N GLY A 58 -12.84 2.33 -14.62
CA GLY A 58 -13.20 2.05 -13.23
C GLY A 58 -13.75 0.63 -13.02
N LEU A 59 -14.57 0.13 -13.98
CA LEU A 59 -15.04 -1.25 -13.97
C LEU A 59 -13.88 -2.24 -14.14
N ALA A 60 -12.95 -1.98 -15.05
CA ALA A 60 -11.78 -2.84 -15.23
C ALA A 60 -10.88 -2.87 -13.98
N LEU A 61 -10.66 -1.71 -13.37
CA LEU A 61 -9.87 -1.57 -12.13
C LEU A 61 -10.49 -2.33 -10.94
N LEU A 62 -11.80 -2.57 -10.92
CA LEU A 62 -12.45 -3.42 -9.93
C LEU A 62 -11.93 -4.87 -9.95
N GLY A 63 -11.33 -5.32 -11.05
CA GLY A 63 -10.72 -6.65 -11.14
C GLY A 63 -9.67 -6.89 -10.04
N ALA A 64 -8.76 -5.95 -9.82
CA ALA A 64 -7.69 -6.10 -8.82
C ALA A 64 -8.23 -6.28 -7.37
N PRO A 65 -9.17 -5.46 -6.86
CA PRO A 65 -9.83 -5.71 -5.58
C PRO A 65 -10.54 -7.07 -5.51
N VAL A 66 -11.29 -7.44 -6.54
CA VAL A 66 -12.00 -8.74 -6.56
C VAL A 66 -11.03 -9.90 -6.46
N GLY A 67 -9.96 -9.89 -7.23
CA GLY A 67 -8.90 -10.91 -7.16
C GLY A 67 -8.21 -10.92 -5.80
N SER A 68 -7.82 -9.75 -5.29
CA SER A 68 -7.10 -9.61 -4.03
C SER A 68 -7.91 -10.11 -2.82
N VAL A 69 -9.15 -9.64 -2.67
CA VAL A 69 -10.02 -10.05 -1.55
C VAL A 69 -10.31 -11.55 -1.59
N SER A 70 -10.65 -12.08 -2.77
CA SER A 70 -10.91 -13.51 -2.94
C SER A 70 -9.69 -14.36 -2.54
N ALA A 71 -8.51 -13.92 -2.95
CA ALA A 71 -7.27 -14.65 -2.67
C ALA A 71 -6.82 -14.51 -1.21
N MET A 72 -7.04 -13.37 -0.55
CA MET A 72 -6.71 -13.20 0.86
C MET A 72 -7.42 -14.23 1.76
N LEU A 73 -8.69 -14.52 1.47
CA LEU A 73 -9.47 -15.54 2.19
C LEU A 73 -8.85 -16.94 2.02
N VAL A 74 -8.49 -17.29 0.78
CA VAL A 74 -7.85 -18.58 0.45
C VAL A 74 -6.45 -18.66 1.04
N THR A 75 -5.68 -17.57 0.99
CA THR A 75 -4.30 -17.52 1.50
C THR A 75 -4.24 -17.76 3.00
N GLY A 76 -5.19 -17.24 3.76
CA GLY A 76 -5.30 -17.52 5.20
C GLY A 76 -5.44 -19.04 5.48
N ALA A 77 -6.27 -19.73 4.70
CA ALA A 77 -6.43 -21.18 4.81
C ALA A 77 -5.18 -21.96 4.34
N LEU A 78 -4.48 -21.46 3.32
CA LEU A 78 -3.20 -22.04 2.86
C LEU A 78 -2.10 -21.91 3.91
N LEU A 79 -1.98 -20.78 4.59
CA LEU A 79 -0.99 -20.53 5.65
C LEU A 79 -1.22 -21.38 6.90
N ALA A 80 -2.44 -21.91 7.10
CA ALA A 80 -2.72 -22.90 8.13
C ALA A 80 -2.14 -24.31 7.79
N ARG A 81 -1.79 -24.54 6.53
CA ARG A 81 -1.28 -25.84 6.03
C ARG A 81 0.13 -25.77 5.45
N LEU A 82 0.52 -24.60 4.94
CA LEU A 82 1.82 -24.36 4.30
C LEU A 82 2.60 -23.31 5.09
N SER A 83 3.93 -23.39 5.05
CA SER A 83 4.78 -22.35 5.61
C SER A 83 4.61 -21.03 4.85
N SER A 84 4.68 -19.88 5.54
CA SER A 84 4.62 -18.56 4.91
C SER A 84 5.72 -18.39 3.86
N ARG A 85 6.89 -18.99 4.10
CA ARG A 85 8.00 -19.04 3.13
C ARG A 85 7.59 -19.66 1.78
N ALA A 86 6.83 -20.77 1.79
CA ALA A 86 6.41 -21.44 0.56
C ALA A 86 5.40 -20.57 -0.21
N VAL A 87 4.43 -19.99 0.51
CA VAL A 87 3.41 -19.12 -0.09
C VAL A 87 4.05 -17.86 -0.69
N VAL A 88 4.95 -17.16 0.03
CA VAL A 88 5.68 -16.00 -0.50
C VAL A 88 6.41 -16.32 -1.80
N ARG A 89 7.07 -17.47 -1.90
CA ARG A 89 7.82 -17.84 -3.12
C ARG A 89 6.90 -17.99 -4.33
N VAL A 90 5.79 -18.71 -4.16
CA VAL A 90 4.83 -18.92 -5.25
C VAL A 90 4.17 -17.61 -5.65
N THR A 91 3.78 -16.79 -4.67
CA THR A 91 3.05 -15.55 -4.93
C THR A 91 3.92 -14.46 -5.54
N VAL A 92 5.22 -14.35 -5.21
CA VAL A 92 6.14 -13.41 -5.90
C VAL A 92 6.25 -13.78 -7.38
N VAL A 93 6.43 -15.05 -7.71
CA VAL A 93 6.50 -15.50 -9.11
C VAL A 93 5.17 -15.24 -9.81
N GLY A 94 4.06 -15.65 -9.20
CA GLY A 94 2.71 -15.44 -9.77
C GLY A 94 2.39 -13.96 -9.98
N TYR A 95 2.74 -13.09 -9.02
CA TYR A 95 2.55 -11.65 -9.14
C TYR A 95 3.37 -11.04 -10.29
N SER A 96 4.62 -11.48 -10.46
CA SER A 96 5.48 -11.05 -11.55
C SER A 96 4.95 -11.49 -12.92
N VAL A 97 4.52 -12.75 -13.05
CA VAL A 97 3.98 -13.29 -14.31
C VAL A 97 2.63 -12.67 -14.65
N ALA A 98 1.72 -12.59 -13.68
CA ALA A 98 0.39 -12.01 -13.89
C ALA A 98 0.46 -10.52 -14.29
N GLY A 99 1.45 -9.77 -13.77
CA GLY A 99 1.67 -8.39 -14.17
C GLY A 99 1.93 -8.23 -15.66
N VAL A 100 2.69 -9.15 -16.28
CA VAL A 100 2.95 -9.10 -17.72
C VAL A 100 1.67 -9.19 -18.54
N LEU A 101 0.70 -9.99 -18.08
CA LEU A 101 -0.58 -10.16 -18.78
C LEU A 101 -1.37 -8.85 -18.84
N VAL A 102 -1.26 -7.98 -17.83
CA VAL A 102 -1.91 -6.65 -17.84
C VAL A 102 -1.41 -5.79 -19.01
N GLY A 103 -0.16 -5.94 -19.42
CA GLY A 103 0.40 -5.23 -20.56
C GLY A 103 0.09 -5.84 -21.93
N LEU A 104 -0.58 -6.99 -22.00
CA LEU A 104 -0.88 -7.73 -23.23
C LEU A 104 -2.36 -7.73 -23.62
N VAL A 105 -3.22 -7.15 -22.79
CA VAL A 105 -4.68 -7.11 -22.98
C VAL A 105 -5.09 -6.27 -24.20
N ARG A 106 -6.22 -6.65 -24.82
CA ARG A 106 -6.78 -6.01 -26.02
C ARG A 106 -8.23 -5.58 -25.86
N SER A 107 -8.84 -5.86 -24.71
CA SER A 107 -10.25 -5.56 -24.45
C SER A 107 -10.49 -5.29 -22.97
N LEU A 108 -11.63 -4.66 -22.64
CA LEU A 108 -12.05 -4.40 -21.25
C LEU A 108 -12.19 -5.70 -20.44
N PRO A 109 -12.85 -6.79 -20.93
CA PRO A 109 -12.94 -8.04 -20.18
C PRO A 109 -11.57 -8.65 -19.90
N GLU A 110 -10.65 -8.62 -20.88
CA GLU A 110 -9.29 -9.10 -20.69
C GLU A 110 -8.55 -8.28 -19.62
N LEU A 111 -8.69 -6.95 -19.63
CA LEU A 111 -8.09 -6.08 -18.61
C LEU A 111 -8.65 -6.39 -17.24
N PHE A 112 -9.96 -6.56 -17.08
CA PHE A 112 -10.58 -6.96 -15.81
C PHE A 112 -10.02 -8.29 -15.30
N VAL A 113 -9.96 -9.31 -16.17
CA VAL A 113 -9.45 -10.64 -15.79
C VAL A 113 -7.95 -10.61 -15.46
N ALA A 114 -7.16 -9.89 -16.25
CA ALA A 114 -5.72 -9.74 -16.01
C ALA A 114 -5.44 -9.02 -14.68
N LEU A 115 -6.19 -7.94 -14.40
CA LEU A 115 -6.11 -7.24 -13.11
C LEU A 115 -6.60 -8.09 -11.96
N ALA A 116 -7.66 -8.91 -12.15
CA ALA A 116 -8.13 -9.84 -11.12
C ALA A 116 -7.07 -10.90 -10.80
N LEU A 117 -6.43 -11.46 -11.81
CA LEU A 117 -5.34 -12.42 -11.63
C LEU A 117 -4.12 -11.76 -10.95
N TRP A 118 -3.75 -10.57 -11.38
CA TRP A 118 -2.65 -9.80 -10.77
C TRP A 118 -2.95 -9.45 -9.32
N GLY A 119 -4.17 -8.95 -9.04
CA GLY A 119 -4.66 -8.65 -7.69
C GLY A 119 -4.72 -9.90 -6.80
N MET A 120 -5.08 -11.06 -7.34
CA MET A 120 -5.07 -12.34 -6.62
C MET A 120 -3.67 -12.66 -6.06
N PHE A 121 -2.63 -12.57 -6.89
CA PHE A 121 -1.27 -12.81 -6.43
C PHE A 121 -0.75 -11.68 -5.54
N GLN A 122 -1.15 -10.43 -5.78
CA GLN A 122 -0.84 -9.27 -4.94
C GLN A 122 -1.37 -9.47 -3.52
N GLY A 123 -2.66 -9.77 -3.37
CA GLY A 123 -3.29 -9.97 -2.06
C GLY A 123 -2.75 -11.19 -1.33
N SER A 124 -2.47 -12.27 -2.06
CA SER A 124 -1.83 -13.45 -1.50
C SER A 124 -0.41 -13.17 -1.01
N LEU A 125 0.36 -12.38 -1.77
CA LEU A 125 1.71 -11.96 -1.39
C LEU A 125 1.66 -11.04 -0.17
N ASP A 126 0.74 -10.09 -0.13
CA ASP A 126 0.57 -9.18 1.00
C ASP A 126 0.32 -9.95 2.31
N VAL A 127 -0.65 -10.86 2.32
CA VAL A 127 -0.94 -11.69 3.51
C VAL A 127 0.26 -12.55 3.90
N SER A 128 0.89 -13.22 2.94
CA SER A 128 1.96 -14.17 3.23
C SER A 128 3.26 -13.49 3.66
N MET A 129 3.64 -12.35 3.04
CA MET A 129 4.85 -11.63 3.43
C MET A 129 4.69 -10.95 4.81
N ASN A 130 3.50 -10.44 5.14
CA ASN A 130 3.22 -9.88 6.47
C ASN A 130 3.23 -10.99 7.55
N THR A 131 2.64 -12.16 7.27
CA THR A 131 2.72 -13.32 8.17
C THR A 131 4.16 -13.74 8.40
N HIS A 132 4.97 -13.80 7.33
CA HIS A 132 6.39 -14.12 7.43
C HIS A 132 7.17 -13.05 8.22
N ALA A 133 6.85 -11.77 8.01
CA ALA A 133 7.45 -10.66 8.74
C ALA A 133 7.22 -10.77 10.26
N VAL A 134 6.01 -11.17 10.69
CA VAL A 134 5.69 -11.42 12.10
C VAL A 134 6.56 -12.56 12.66
N ALA A 135 6.76 -13.64 11.91
CA ALA A 135 7.63 -14.74 12.34
C ALA A 135 9.09 -14.27 12.52
N VAL A 136 9.59 -13.46 11.58
CA VAL A 136 10.94 -12.87 11.66
C VAL A 136 11.07 -11.90 12.84
N GLU A 137 10.05 -11.05 13.07
CA GLU A 137 10.00 -10.11 14.19
C GLU A 137 10.09 -10.84 15.54
N LYS A 138 9.30 -11.91 15.71
CA LYS A 138 9.35 -12.75 16.90
C LYS A 138 10.74 -13.40 17.10
N ALA A 139 11.35 -13.89 16.02
CA ALA A 139 12.68 -14.52 16.07
C ALA A 139 13.80 -13.51 16.39
N LEU A 140 13.61 -12.23 16.04
CA LEU A 140 14.56 -11.14 16.34
C LEU A 140 14.36 -10.53 17.73
N GLY A 141 13.21 -10.72 18.37
CA GLY A 141 12.86 -10.10 19.65
C GLY A 141 12.76 -8.56 19.61
N ARG A 142 12.57 -7.97 18.42
CA ARG A 142 12.46 -6.50 18.24
C ARG A 142 11.54 -6.15 17.08
N PRO A 143 10.81 -5.01 17.15
CA PRO A 143 9.89 -4.58 16.11
C PRO A 143 10.63 -4.25 14.79
N ILE A 144 10.14 -4.80 13.66
CA ILE A 144 10.66 -4.54 12.31
C ILE A 144 9.58 -4.14 11.31
N MET A 145 8.29 -4.33 11.62
CA MET A 145 7.18 -4.09 10.68
C MET A 145 7.21 -2.68 10.10
N GLY A 146 7.47 -1.65 10.91
CA GLY A 146 7.56 -0.27 10.42
C GLY A 146 8.66 -0.08 9.38
N ALA A 147 9.82 -0.72 9.55
CA ALA A 147 10.92 -0.66 8.59
C ALA A 147 10.59 -1.42 7.29
N LEU A 148 9.84 -2.53 7.36
CA LEU A 148 9.41 -3.29 6.20
C LEU A 148 8.41 -2.50 5.34
N HIS A 149 7.40 -1.86 5.96
CA HIS A 149 6.48 -0.97 5.26
C HIS A 149 7.18 0.29 4.71
N GLY A 150 8.23 0.78 5.40
CA GLY A 150 9.12 1.81 4.87
C GLY A 150 9.84 1.32 3.60
N GLY A 151 10.32 0.08 3.58
CA GLY A 151 10.89 -0.57 2.40
C GLY A 151 9.89 -0.66 1.25
N TRP A 152 8.65 -1.06 1.54
CA TRP A 152 7.56 -1.05 0.55
C TRP A 152 7.34 0.35 -0.05
N SER A 153 7.32 1.40 0.78
CA SER A 153 7.13 2.77 0.32
C SER A 153 8.27 3.26 -0.57
N ILE A 154 9.52 2.89 -0.24
CA ILE A 154 10.70 3.17 -1.10
C ILE A 154 10.56 2.41 -2.43
N GLY A 155 10.12 1.15 -2.38
CA GLY A 155 9.80 0.36 -3.56
C GLY A 155 8.75 1.02 -4.43
N ALA A 156 7.64 1.50 -3.83
CA ALA A 156 6.58 2.19 -4.55
C ALA A 156 7.07 3.49 -5.21
N LEU A 157 7.86 4.30 -4.51
CA LEU A 157 8.48 5.49 -5.10
C LEU A 157 9.40 5.14 -6.28
N SER A 158 10.25 4.11 -6.11
CA SER A 158 11.14 3.65 -7.17
C SER A 158 10.37 3.11 -8.37
N GLY A 159 9.31 2.32 -8.13
CA GLY A 159 8.41 1.81 -9.14
C GLY A 159 7.69 2.91 -9.92
N ALA A 160 7.16 3.91 -9.23
CA ALA A 160 6.55 5.08 -9.85
C ALA A 160 7.55 5.82 -10.76
N GLY A 161 8.78 6.02 -10.30
CA GLY A 161 9.86 6.62 -11.09
C GLY A 161 10.20 5.80 -12.34
N VAL A 162 10.28 4.47 -12.21
CA VAL A 162 10.50 3.56 -13.37
C VAL A 162 9.34 3.66 -14.35
N GLY A 163 8.09 3.68 -13.89
CA GLY A 163 6.92 3.85 -14.73
C GLY A 163 6.94 5.17 -15.51
N VAL A 164 7.24 6.29 -14.84
CA VAL A 164 7.38 7.61 -15.48
C VAL A 164 8.47 7.61 -16.55
N LEU A 165 9.64 7.04 -16.25
CA LEU A 165 10.76 6.95 -17.20
C LEU A 165 10.40 6.06 -18.39
N ALA A 166 9.79 4.90 -18.17
CA ALA A 166 9.36 4.00 -19.22
C ALA A 166 8.37 4.67 -20.19
N VAL A 167 7.37 5.40 -19.64
CA VAL A 167 6.43 6.19 -20.44
C VAL A 167 7.14 7.30 -21.20
N ALA A 168 8.12 7.98 -20.58
CA ALA A 168 8.87 9.08 -21.22
C ALA A 168 9.68 8.63 -22.43
N VAL A 169 10.24 7.41 -22.40
CA VAL A 169 11.03 6.83 -23.50
C VAL A 169 10.25 5.88 -24.39
N GLY A 170 8.93 5.76 -24.19
CA GLY A 170 8.04 4.96 -25.02
C GLY A 170 8.14 3.44 -24.83
N ILE A 171 8.63 2.96 -23.68
CA ILE A 171 8.66 1.54 -23.36
C ILE A 171 7.22 1.05 -23.07
N PRO A 172 6.72 0.01 -23.77
CA PRO A 172 5.39 -0.51 -23.54
C PRO A 172 5.29 -1.19 -22.16
N LEU A 173 4.10 -1.14 -21.55
CA LEU A 173 3.82 -1.71 -20.22
C LEU A 173 4.23 -3.19 -20.13
N SER A 174 3.93 -4.00 -21.15
CA SER A 174 4.30 -5.42 -21.19
C SER A 174 5.80 -5.65 -21.07
N ALA A 175 6.60 -4.89 -21.81
CA ALA A 175 8.06 -5.00 -21.75
C ALA A 175 8.61 -4.53 -20.38
N GLN A 176 8.09 -3.42 -19.86
CA GLN A 176 8.45 -2.94 -18.53
C GLN A 176 8.16 -3.99 -17.46
N LEU A 177 6.92 -4.54 -17.41
CA LEU A 177 6.54 -5.52 -16.41
C LEU A 177 7.24 -6.87 -16.59
N ALA A 178 7.58 -7.25 -17.84
CA ALA A 178 8.39 -8.44 -18.10
C ALA A 178 9.81 -8.29 -17.52
N VAL A 179 10.47 -7.15 -17.76
CA VAL A 179 11.81 -6.88 -17.21
C VAL A 179 11.77 -6.79 -15.68
N LEU A 180 10.84 -6.00 -15.13
CA LEU A 180 10.70 -5.87 -13.68
C LEU A 180 10.31 -7.20 -13.01
N GLY A 181 9.43 -7.97 -13.63
CA GLY A 181 9.04 -9.29 -13.17
C GLY A 181 10.20 -10.28 -13.19
N ALA A 182 10.99 -10.30 -14.26
CA ALA A 182 12.19 -11.14 -14.35
C ALA A 182 13.22 -10.77 -13.27
N VAL A 183 13.47 -9.46 -13.09
CA VAL A 183 14.35 -8.95 -12.02
C VAL A 183 13.78 -9.32 -10.64
N ALA A 184 12.48 -9.14 -10.43
CA ALA A 184 11.81 -9.48 -9.18
C ALA A 184 11.96 -10.97 -8.83
N VAL A 185 11.74 -11.86 -9.80
CA VAL A 185 11.92 -13.31 -9.63
C VAL A 185 13.39 -13.65 -9.36
N ALA A 186 14.32 -13.12 -10.14
CA ALA A 186 15.75 -13.36 -9.95
C ALA A 186 16.24 -12.87 -8.57
N VAL A 187 15.86 -11.65 -8.20
CA VAL A 187 16.18 -11.06 -6.90
C VAL A 187 15.48 -11.78 -5.76
N ALA A 188 14.24 -12.26 -5.93
CA ALA A 188 13.53 -13.00 -4.91
C ALA A 188 14.00 -14.47 -4.77
N CYS A 189 14.50 -15.10 -5.81
CA CYS A 189 15.03 -16.46 -5.74
C CYS A 189 16.17 -16.61 -4.74
N TRP A 190 17.10 -15.64 -4.66
CA TRP A 190 18.21 -15.65 -3.71
C TRP A 190 17.75 -15.41 -2.25
N PRO A 191 16.97 -14.35 -1.91
CA PRO A 191 16.45 -14.20 -0.56
C PRO A 191 15.43 -15.28 -0.18
N ALA A 192 14.66 -15.80 -1.13
CA ALA A 192 13.66 -16.82 -0.84
C ALA A 192 14.25 -18.11 -0.24
N THR A 193 15.52 -18.42 -0.51
CA THR A 193 16.24 -19.53 0.16
C THR A 193 16.57 -19.20 1.61
N ARG A 194 16.63 -17.93 1.97
CA ARG A 194 17.04 -17.38 3.27
C ARG A 194 15.87 -16.91 4.15
N LEU A 195 14.64 -17.00 3.66
CA LEU A 195 13.45 -16.84 4.50
C LEU A 195 13.46 -17.89 5.61
N LEU A 196 12.97 -17.54 6.79
CA LEU A 196 12.85 -18.47 7.91
C LEU A 196 12.04 -19.71 7.53
N ARG A 197 12.46 -20.86 8.04
CA ARG A 197 11.65 -22.06 8.02
C ARG A 197 10.65 -21.95 9.17
N ASP A 198 9.49 -21.39 8.89
CA ASP A 198 8.40 -21.27 9.84
C ASP A 198 7.47 -22.49 9.77
N VAL A 199 6.83 -22.78 10.89
CA VAL A 199 5.79 -23.81 10.98
C VAL A 199 4.47 -23.16 10.61
N PRO A 200 3.55 -23.89 9.91
CA PRO A 200 2.20 -23.39 9.66
C PRO A 200 1.55 -22.88 10.95
N SER A 201 1.09 -21.65 10.95
CA SER A 201 0.44 -21.06 12.11
C SER A 201 -1.06 -21.19 11.97
N ARG A 202 -1.70 -21.92 12.88
CA ARG A 202 -3.14 -21.79 13.05
C ARG A 202 -3.39 -20.41 13.68
N ALA A 203 -3.82 -19.46 12.87
CA ALA A 203 -4.34 -18.22 13.38
C ALA A 203 -5.52 -18.55 14.31
N ASP A 204 -5.46 -18.09 15.56
CA ASP A 204 -6.61 -18.13 16.46
C ASP A 204 -7.74 -17.31 15.86
N GLN A 205 -8.69 -18.00 15.18
CA GLN A 205 -9.81 -17.38 14.47
C GLN A 205 -10.94 -16.94 15.40
N HIS A 206 -10.68 -16.66 16.67
CA HIS A 206 -11.70 -16.28 17.61
C HIS A 206 -11.74 -14.77 17.87
N ILE A 207 -12.26 -14.00 16.85
CA ILE A 207 -12.65 -12.62 17.16
C ILE A 207 -13.88 -12.22 16.35
N ARG A 208 -15.05 -12.61 16.87
CA ARG A 208 -16.31 -11.92 16.55
C ARG A 208 -16.74 -11.10 17.76
N ARG A 209 -16.08 -9.98 18.03
CA ARG A 209 -16.69 -8.92 18.82
C ARG A 209 -17.09 -7.80 17.86
N ARG A 210 -18.33 -7.30 18.05
CA ARG A 210 -18.83 -6.15 17.28
C ARG A 210 -17.87 -4.97 17.48
N PRO A 211 -17.49 -4.25 16.42
CA PRO A 211 -16.64 -3.08 16.54
C PRO A 211 -17.32 -2.06 17.48
N THR A 212 -16.55 -1.50 18.40
CA THR A 212 -17.05 -0.40 19.24
C THR A 212 -17.25 0.85 18.37
N PRO A 213 -18.11 1.80 18.77
CA PRO A 213 -18.26 3.06 18.03
C PRO A 213 -16.93 3.78 17.79
N ALA A 214 -16.00 3.72 18.76
CA ALA A 214 -14.65 4.28 18.59
C ALA A 214 -13.87 3.59 17.46
N LEU A 215 -13.88 2.26 17.40
CA LEU A 215 -13.21 1.52 16.29
C LEU A 215 -13.89 1.77 14.95
N ALA A 216 -15.22 1.92 14.90
CA ALA A 216 -15.93 2.27 13.69
C ALA A 216 -15.50 3.65 13.16
N VAL A 217 -15.35 4.64 14.04
CA VAL A 217 -14.85 5.98 13.68
C VAL A 217 -13.40 5.92 13.20
N LEU A 218 -12.51 5.22 13.90
CA LEU A 218 -11.11 5.04 13.46
C LEU A 218 -11.05 4.31 12.11
N GLY A 219 -11.91 3.31 11.91
CA GLY A 219 -12.05 2.59 10.65
C GLY A 219 -12.57 3.48 9.52
N ALA A 220 -13.53 4.37 9.78
CA ALA A 220 -14.04 5.32 8.79
C ALA A 220 -12.97 6.34 8.37
N ILE A 221 -12.16 6.81 9.31
CA ILE A 221 -11.00 7.67 9.01
C ILE A 221 -9.98 6.90 8.15
N ALA A 222 -9.68 5.65 8.51
CA ALA A 222 -8.77 4.80 7.74
C ALA A 222 -9.31 4.53 6.33
N PHE A 223 -10.61 4.24 6.21
CA PHE A 223 -11.30 4.05 4.92
C PHE A 223 -11.15 5.27 4.02
N ALA A 224 -11.45 6.46 4.55
CA ALA A 224 -11.33 7.70 3.79
C ALA A 224 -9.90 7.96 3.31
N GLY A 225 -8.90 7.78 4.18
CA GLY A 225 -7.49 7.97 3.83
C GLY A 225 -7.00 6.95 2.80
N LEU A 226 -7.31 5.68 2.99
CA LEU A 226 -6.90 4.61 2.07
C LEU A 226 -7.66 4.65 0.74
N LEU A 227 -8.91 5.15 0.71
CA LEU A 227 -9.62 5.43 -0.54
C LEU A 227 -8.91 6.51 -1.37
N CYS A 228 -8.48 7.59 -0.71
CA CYS A 228 -7.69 8.62 -1.40
C CYS A 228 -6.34 8.06 -1.91
N GLU A 229 -5.67 7.19 -1.15
CA GLU A 229 -4.40 6.57 -1.55
C GLU A 229 -4.59 5.66 -2.77
N GLY A 230 -5.55 4.72 -2.73
CA GLY A 230 -5.85 3.82 -3.85
C GLY A 230 -6.35 4.56 -5.08
N GLY A 231 -7.28 5.51 -4.90
CA GLY A 231 -7.77 6.36 -5.98
C GLY A 231 -6.67 7.19 -6.64
N THR A 232 -5.70 7.70 -5.86
CA THR A 232 -4.56 8.45 -6.41
C THR A 232 -3.67 7.56 -7.28
N ALA A 233 -3.45 6.30 -6.87
CA ALA A 233 -2.59 5.38 -7.61
C ALA A 233 -3.06 5.18 -9.06
N ASP A 234 -4.36 5.06 -9.27
CA ASP A 234 -4.91 4.75 -10.59
C ASP A 234 -5.42 5.99 -11.34
N TRP A 235 -5.85 7.04 -10.65
CA TRP A 235 -6.50 8.19 -11.30
C TRP A 235 -5.66 9.44 -11.43
N ALA A 236 -4.54 9.60 -10.67
CA ALA A 236 -3.73 10.82 -10.77
C ALA A 236 -3.15 11.01 -12.17
N ALA A 237 -2.61 9.97 -12.79
CA ALA A 237 -2.06 10.05 -14.13
C ALA A 237 -3.16 10.24 -15.20
N VAL A 238 -4.31 9.58 -15.05
CA VAL A 238 -5.47 9.75 -15.95
C VAL A 238 -5.98 11.19 -15.91
N TYR A 239 -6.15 11.75 -14.72
CA TYR A 239 -6.58 13.14 -14.55
C TYR A 239 -5.64 14.14 -15.20
N LEU A 240 -4.32 14.01 -14.92
CA LEU A 240 -3.32 14.90 -15.51
C LEU A 240 -3.28 14.76 -17.05
N ARG A 241 -3.45 13.55 -17.58
CA ARG A 241 -3.39 13.28 -19.01
C ARG A 241 -4.64 13.72 -19.74
N ASP A 242 -5.82 13.26 -19.28
CA ASP A 242 -7.07 13.37 -20.02
C ASP A 242 -7.81 14.69 -19.73
N ALA A 243 -7.83 15.14 -18.46
CA ALA A 243 -8.53 16.36 -18.08
C ALA A 243 -7.65 17.61 -18.22
N LEU A 244 -6.33 17.50 -17.98
CA LEU A 244 -5.41 18.64 -18.00
C LEU A 244 -4.45 18.62 -19.20
N HIS A 245 -4.58 17.66 -20.11
CA HIS A 245 -3.79 17.53 -21.35
C HIS A 245 -2.27 17.53 -21.13
N ALA A 246 -1.81 17.07 -19.96
CA ALA A 246 -0.39 16.97 -19.67
C ALA A 246 0.32 15.96 -20.60
N ARG A 247 1.61 16.18 -20.85
CA ARG A 247 2.44 15.19 -21.58
C ARG A 247 2.48 13.87 -20.78
N PRO A 248 2.61 12.70 -21.47
CA PRO A 248 2.56 11.39 -20.80
C PRO A 248 3.49 11.24 -19.59
N ALA A 249 4.75 11.65 -19.72
CA ALA A 249 5.72 11.63 -18.62
C ALA A 249 5.33 12.55 -17.45
N VAL A 250 4.76 13.73 -17.74
CA VAL A 250 4.29 14.68 -16.71
C VAL A 250 3.07 14.13 -15.99
N ALA A 251 2.19 13.42 -16.69
CA ALA A 251 1.03 12.79 -16.08
C ALA A 251 1.42 11.77 -14.98
N GLY A 252 2.45 10.97 -15.22
CA GLY A 252 2.96 10.01 -14.22
C GLY A 252 3.54 10.67 -12.95
N LEU A 253 3.92 11.95 -13.01
CA LEU A 253 4.45 12.67 -11.85
C LEU A 253 3.41 12.88 -10.73
N GLY A 254 2.11 12.78 -11.02
CA GLY A 254 1.06 12.91 -10.01
C GLY A 254 1.24 11.89 -8.88
N TYR A 255 1.28 10.61 -9.21
CA TYR A 255 1.50 9.56 -8.21
C TYR A 255 2.94 9.56 -7.68
N ALA A 256 3.93 9.89 -8.49
CA ALA A 256 5.32 9.99 -8.04
C ALA A 256 5.51 11.05 -6.96
N ALA A 257 4.88 12.23 -7.11
CA ALA A 257 4.87 13.28 -6.09
C ALA A 257 4.17 12.85 -4.79
N PHE A 258 3.03 12.16 -4.91
CA PHE A 258 2.33 11.56 -3.79
C PHE A 258 3.24 10.57 -3.03
N ALA A 259 3.86 9.63 -3.73
CA ALA A 259 4.73 8.62 -3.14
C ALA A 259 5.98 9.23 -2.51
N LEU A 260 6.60 10.22 -3.16
CA LEU A 260 7.76 10.94 -2.64
C LEU A 260 7.45 11.65 -1.34
N ALA A 261 6.36 12.42 -1.31
CA ALA A 261 5.94 13.14 -0.11
C ALA A 261 5.59 12.18 1.03
N MET A 262 4.91 11.07 0.72
CA MET A 262 4.56 10.04 1.70
C MET A 262 5.80 9.40 2.32
N VAL A 263 6.78 8.98 1.51
CA VAL A 263 8.05 8.41 2.00
C VAL A 263 8.79 9.42 2.86
N SER A 264 8.92 10.66 2.39
CA SER A 264 9.61 11.73 3.11
C SER A 264 9.04 11.95 4.50
N ILE A 265 7.72 12.07 4.61
CA ILE A 265 7.05 12.26 5.90
C ILE A 265 7.12 11.00 6.78
N ARG A 266 7.03 9.79 6.22
CA ARG A 266 7.21 8.54 7.00
C ARG A 266 8.60 8.45 7.61
N LEU A 267 9.64 8.87 6.91
CA LEU A 267 11.02 8.90 7.44
C LEU A 267 11.22 10.01 8.48
N LEU A 268 10.62 11.18 8.27
CA LEU A 268 10.71 12.32 9.19
C LEU A 268 9.69 12.20 10.35
N GLY A 269 8.58 11.52 10.12
CA GLY A 269 7.43 11.47 11.02
C GLY A 269 7.74 10.90 12.41
N ALA A 270 8.67 9.96 12.51
CA ALA A 270 9.10 9.42 13.80
C ALA A 270 9.70 10.50 14.73
N ARG A 271 10.30 11.56 14.17
CA ARG A 271 10.77 12.72 14.94
C ARG A 271 9.64 13.70 15.26
N LEU A 272 8.73 13.90 14.31
CA LEU A 272 7.60 14.81 14.43
C LEU A 272 6.57 14.29 15.47
N LEU A 273 6.23 13.00 15.42
CA LEU A 273 5.30 12.34 16.34
C LEU A 273 5.75 12.38 17.80
N ARG A 274 7.06 12.46 18.07
CA ARG A 274 7.56 12.61 19.46
C ARG A 274 7.31 14.00 20.05
N ARG A 275 7.14 15.02 19.21
CA ARG A 275 7.03 16.44 19.65
C ARG A 275 5.61 16.97 19.64
N VAL A 276 4.72 16.40 18.82
CA VAL A 276 3.36 16.91 18.60
C VAL A 276 2.32 15.88 19.08
N ARG A 277 1.18 16.37 19.60
CA ARG A 277 0.05 15.50 19.96
C ARG A 277 -0.56 14.87 18.70
N PRO A 278 -0.97 13.59 18.73
CA PRO A 278 -1.51 12.90 17.56
C PRO A 278 -2.71 13.59 16.91
N ARG A 279 -3.70 13.98 17.70
CA ARG A 279 -4.94 14.57 17.21
C ARG A 279 -4.74 15.87 16.42
N PRO A 280 -4.11 16.94 16.95
CA PRO A 280 -3.86 18.15 16.17
C PRO A 280 -2.96 17.90 14.96
N LEU A 281 -2.05 16.93 15.04
CA LEU A 281 -1.20 16.57 13.91
C LEU A 281 -2.02 15.93 12.78
N ILE A 282 -2.92 14.98 13.06
CA ILE A 282 -3.82 14.39 12.05
C ILE A 282 -4.68 15.49 11.42
N CYS A 283 -5.25 16.37 12.25
CA CYS A 283 -6.09 17.46 11.74
C CYS A 283 -5.32 18.39 10.80
N ALA A 284 -4.11 18.83 11.19
CA ALA A 284 -3.28 19.70 10.35
C ALA A 284 -2.85 18.99 9.05
N LEU A 285 -2.39 17.74 9.14
CA LEU A 285 -1.95 16.96 8.00
C LEU A 285 -3.10 16.65 7.02
N ALA A 286 -4.35 16.49 7.50
CA ALA A 286 -5.50 16.25 6.64
C ALA A 286 -6.10 17.56 6.07
N ALA A 287 -6.00 18.67 6.79
CA ALA A 287 -6.50 19.97 6.32
C ALA A 287 -5.69 20.51 5.13
N VAL A 288 -4.37 20.29 5.12
CA VAL A 288 -3.49 20.75 4.03
C VAL A 288 -3.90 20.16 2.67
N PRO A 289 -4.05 18.83 2.49
CA PRO A 289 -4.51 18.29 1.22
C PRO A 289 -5.97 18.67 0.90
N THR A 290 -6.83 18.90 1.89
CA THR A 290 -8.19 19.40 1.66
C THR A 290 -8.18 20.69 0.85
N VAL A 291 -7.43 21.68 1.31
CA VAL A 291 -7.30 22.97 0.62
C VAL A 291 -6.52 22.83 -0.68
N GLY A 292 -5.39 22.10 -0.66
CA GLY A 292 -4.54 21.91 -1.83
C GLY A 292 -5.27 21.24 -2.99
N MET A 293 -5.99 20.12 -2.73
CA MET A 293 -6.75 19.42 -3.76
C MET A 293 -7.94 20.24 -4.25
N ALA A 294 -8.70 20.91 -3.36
CA ALA A 294 -9.80 21.77 -3.76
C ALA A 294 -9.33 22.91 -4.69
N THR A 295 -8.22 23.57 -4.32
CA THR A 295 -7.63 24.63 -5.13
C THR A 295 -7.14 24.12 -6.49
N ALA A 296 -6.43 22.98 -6.51
CA ALA A 296 -5.89 22.41 -7.74
C ALA A 296 -7.00 21.99 -8.72
N LEU A 297 -8.06 21.37 -8.22
CA LEU A 297 -9.23 20.99 -9.03
C LEU A 297 -9.98 22.22 -9.57
N ALA A 298 -10.12 23.29 -8.77
CA ALA A 298 -10.78 24.52 -9.19
C ALA A 298 -9.99 25.28 -10.26
N VAL A 299 -8.64 25.31 -10.14
CA VAL A 299 -7.76 26.02 -11.08
C VAL A 299 -7.51 25.22 -12.37
N GLY A 300 -7.50 23.88 -12.30
CA GLY A 300 -7.27 23.02 -13.46
C GLY A 300 -5.86 23.13 -14.04
N ASN A 301 -4.83 23.32 -13.22
CA ASN A 301 -3.44 23.47 -13.65
C ASN A 301 -2.64 22.20 -13.34
N PRO A 302 -1.89 21.61 -14.32
CA PRO A 302 -1.13 20.40 -14.12
C PRO A 302 -0.09 20.48 -12.99
N VAL A 303 0.63 21.59 -12.88
CA VAL A 303 1.68 21.76 -11.86
C VAL A 303 1.07 21.85 -10.46
N LEU A 304 0.00 22.64 -10.30
CA LEU A 304 -0.73 22.72 -9.03
C LEU A 304 -1.31 21.37 -8.64
N SER A 305 -1.80 20.59 -9.61
CA SER A 305 -2.35 19.26 -9.36
C SER A 305 -1.27 18.26 -8.91
N ILE A 306 -0.08 18.29 -9.50
CA ILE A 306 1.06 17.48 -9.04
C ILE A 306 1.45 17.85 -7.61
N ILE A 307 1.52 19.16 -7.29
CA ILE A 307 1.79 19.65 -5.93
C ILE A 307 0.68 19.16 -4.98
N ALA A 308 -0.59 19.26 -5.37
CA ALA A 308 -1.72 18.83 -4.55
C ALA A 308 -1.71 17.31 -4.28
N PHE A 309 -1.35 16.48 -5.24
CA PHE A 309 -1.11 15.05 -5.01
C PHE A 309 0.06 14.82 -4.03
N GLY A 310 1.13 15.61 -4.12
CA GLY A 310 2.22 15.61 -3.14
C GLY A 310 1.72 15.98 -1.73
N LEU A 311 0.91 17.04 -1.60
CA LEU A 311 0.29 17.42 -0.33
C LEU A 311 -0.63 16.33 0.21
N LEU A 312 -1.35 15.61 -0.67
CA LEU A 312 -2.19 14.48 -0.29
C LEU A 312 -1.34 13.34 0.28
N GLY A 313 -0.23 12.97 -0.38
CA GLY A 313 0.71 11.98 0.12
C GLY A 313 1.34 12.38 1.47
N MET A 314 1.71 13.65 1.63
CA MET A 314 2.19 14.21 2.89
C MET A 314 1.14 14.06 4.01
N GLY A 315 -0.11 14.43 3.72
CA GLY A 315 -1.22 14.42 4.69
C GLY A 315 -1.59 13.02 5.18
N LEU A 316 -1.53 12.03 4.29
CA LEU A 316 -1.92 10.65 4.60
C LEU A 316 -0.77 9.80 5.17
N ALA A 317 0.48 10.25 5.06
CA ALA A 317 1.67 9.46 5.38
C ALA A 317 1.69 8.85 6.79
N SER A 318 1.29 9.60 7.79
CA SER A 318 1.29 9.19 9.20
C SER A 318 -0.08 8.72 9.69
N LEU A 319 -1.12 8.82 8.87
CA LEU A 319 -2.50 8.55 9.28
C LEU A 319 -2.65 7.11 9.79
N ILE A 320 -2.33 6.12 8.99
CA ILE A 320 -2.53 4.71 9.32
C ILE A 320 -1.72 4.26 10.55
N PRO A 321 -0.40 4.59 10.67
CA PRO A 321 0.35 4.28 11.90
C PRO A 321 -0.27 4.87 13.16
N MET A 322 -0.77 6.11 13.09
CA MET A 322 -1.40 6.77 14.23
C MET A 322 -2.74 6.13 14.60
N LEU A 323 -3.54 5.73 13.60
CA LEU A 323 -4.80 5.01 13.81
C LEU A 323 -4.56 3.61 14.38
N PHE A 324 -3.50 2.90 13.98
CA PHE A 324 -3.12 1.62 14.58
C PHE A 324 -2.80 1.76 16.06
N THR A 325 -2.03 2.78 16.42
CA THR A 325 -1.71 3.07 17.81
C THR A 325 -2.98 3.44 18.60
N ALA A 326 -3.85 4.27 18.04
CA ALA A 326 -5.11 4.64 18.68
C ALA A 326 -6.06 3.44 18.86
N ALA A 327 -6.12 2.54 17.87
CA ALA A 327 -6.93 1.32 17.94
C ALA A 327 -6.38 0.33 18.97
N SER A 328 -5.06 0.11 19.02
CA SER A 328 -4.42 -0.80 19.99
C SER A 328 -4.61 -0.37 21.45
N ASN A 329 -4.82 0.93 21.69
CA ASN A 329 -5.03 1.51 23.02
C ASN A 329 -6.51 1.64 23.41
N GLN A 330 -7.45 1.00 22.66
CA GLN A 330 -8.86 1.00 23.05
C GLN A 330 -9.09 0.13 24.29
N PRO A 331 -9.85 0.63 25.30
CA PRO A 331 -10.13 -0.13 26.51
C PRO A 331 -11.01 -1.36 26.20
N ASN A 332 -10.82 -2.42 26.98
CA ASN A 332 -11.63 -3.65 26.94
C ASN A 332 -11.58 -4.44 25.61
N ILE A 333 -10.59 -4.19 24.75
CA ILE A 333 -10.39 -4.92 23.50
C ILE A 333 -8.93 -5.37 23.43
N VAL A 334 -8.71 -6.61 22.97
CA VAL A 334 -7.35 -7.11 22.71
C VAL A 334 -6.73 -6.25 21.60
N PRO A 335 -5.52 -5.68 21.80
CA PRO A 335 -4.91 -4.73 20.84
C PRO A 335 -4.88 -5.23 19.38
N GLY A 336 -4.47 -6.49 19.15
CA GLY A 336 -4.43 -7.07 17.81
C GLY A 336 -5.80 -7.13 17.14
N ASN A 337 -6.86 -7.36 17.91
CA ASN A 337 -8.23 -7.42 17.43
C ASN A 337 -8.77 -6.07 17.02
N ALA A 338 -8.44 -5.05 17.82
CA ALA A 338 -8.82 -3.67 17.53
C ALA A 338 -8.14 -3.17 16.24
N VAL A 339 -6.85 -3.45 16.09
CA VAL A 339 -6.09 -3.10 14.87
C VAL A 339 -6.64 -3.85 13.66
N ALA A 340 -6.89 -5.15 13.76
CA ALA A 340 -7.43 -5.94 12.65
C ALA A 340 -8.81 -5.46 12.20
N ALA A 341 -9.71 -5.16 13.15
CA ALA A 341 -11.04 -4.66 12.82
C ALA A 341 -11.00 -3.30 12.12
N MET A 342 -10.19 -2.37 12.61
CA MET A 342 -10.00 -1.05 12.01
C MET A 342 -9.34 -1.16 10.63
N ALA A 343 -8.27 -1.97 10.50
CA ALA A 343 -7.56 -2.18 9.25
C ALA A 343 -8.44 -2.78 8.17
N SER A 344 -9.33 -3.73 8.52
CA SER A 344 -10.26 -4.34 7.54
C SER A 344 -11.19 -3.30 6.92
N ILE A 345 -11.68 -2.35 7.71
CA ILE A 345 -12.50 -1.24 7.19
C ILE A 345 -11.65 -0.33 6.30
N GLY A 346 -10.42 0.00 6.74
CA GLY A 346 -9.51 0.85 5.98
C GLY A 346 -9.14 0.26 4.63
N TRP A 347 -8.77 -1.01 4.58
CA TRP A 347 -8.41 -1.72 3.35
C TRP A 347 -9.57 -1.78 2.34
N ALA A 348 -10.83 -1.87 2.81
CA ALA A 348 -11.98 -1.75 1.93
C ALA A 348 -11.98 -0.39 1.19
N GLY A 349 -11.54 0.70 1.85
CA GLY A 349 -11.37 2.00 1.19
C GLY A 349 -10.33 1.97 0.07
N PHE A 350 -9.15 1.40 0.32
CA PHE A 350 -8.10 1.28 -0.70
C PHE A 350 -8.57 0.50 -1.94
N LEU A 351 -9.26 -0.62 -1.72
CA LEU A 351 -9.74 -1.48 -2.80
C LEU A 351 -10.91 -0.88 -3.56
N LEU A 352 -11.81 -0.17 -2.88
CA LEU A 352 -12.99 0.45 -3.50
C LEU A 352 -12.71 1.83 -4.10
N GLY A 353 -11.61 2.48 -3.72
CA GLY A 353 -11.25 3.82 -4.21
C GLY A 353 -11.26 3.94 -5.73
N PRO A 354 -10.44 3.17 -6.45
CA PRO A 354 -10.36 3.26 -7.91
C PRO A 354 -11.70 3.01 -8.62
N PRO A 355 -12.46 1.94 -8.35
CA PRO A 355 -13.76 1.73 -9.00
C PRO A 355 -14.81 2.77 -8.64
N LEU A 356 -14.81 3.29 -7.40
CA LEU A 356 -15.74 4.34 -6.99
C LEU A 356 -15.48 5.65 -7.75
N ILE A 357 -14.22 6.07 -7.85
CA ILE A 357 -13.84 7.25 -8.64
C ILE A 357 -14.22 7.04 -10.11
N GLY A 358 -13.98 5.86 -10.68
CA GLY A 358 -14.36 5.54 -12.05
C GLY A 358 -15.87 5.57 -12.29
N PHE A 359 -16.65 5.04 -11.35
CA PHE A 359 -18.11 5.13 -11.40
C PHE A 359 -18.59 6.58 -11.38
N LEU A 360 -18.08 7.39 -10.46
CA LEU A 360 -18.43 8.82 -10.40
C LEU A 360 -17.99 9.57 -11.66
N ALA A 361 -16.79 9.29 -12.18
CA ALA A 361 -16.27 9.94 -13.37
C ALA A 361 -17.07 9.58 -14.63
N GLY A 362 -17.60 8.35 -14.71
CA GLY A 362 -18.46 7.91 -15.80
C GLY A 362 -19.82 8.59 -15.86
N HIS A 363 -20.32 9.11 -14.74
CA HIS A 363 -21.63 9.77 -14.66
C HIS A 363 -21.54 11.30 -14.59
N LEU A 364 -20.42 11.83 -14.09
CA LEU A 364 -20.22 13.27 -13.89
C LEU A 364 -19.06 13.76 -14.78
N SER A 365 -17.88 13.79 -14.23
CA SER A 365 -16.60 14.01 -14.92
C SER A 365 -15.46 13.63 -13.97
N LEU A 366 -14.26 13.38 -14.49
CA LEU A 366 -13.14 12.99 -13.67
C LEU A 366 -12.73 14.08 -12.64
N PRO A 367 -12.67 15.39 -12.98
CA PRO A 367 -12.41 16.43 -11.98
C PRO A 367 -13.43 16.44 -10.84
N VAL A 368 -14.73 16.27 -11.16
CA VAL A 368 -15.80 16.21 -10.15
C VAL A 368 -15.70 14.95 -9.30
N ALA A 369 -15.37 13.81 -9.90
CA ALA A 369 -15.14 12.57 -9.14
C ALA A 369 -13.97 12.70 -8.15
N LEU A 370 -12.89 13.37 -8.55
CA LEU A 370 -11.73 13.62 -7.69
C LEU A 370 -12.01 14.64 -6.59
N ALA A 371 -13.10 15.42 -6.65
CA ALA A 371 -13.56 16.25 -5.54
C ALA A 371 -13.93 15.42 -4.29
N ALA A 372 -14.09 14.10 -4.44
CA ALA A 372 -14.16 13.18 -3.30
C ALA A 372 -12.90 13.28 -2.39
N PHE A 373 -11.72 13.56 -2.93
CA PHE A 373 -10.48 13.64 -2.13
C PHE A 373 -10.50 14.80 -1.13
N PRO A 374 -10.73 16.06 -1.51
CA PRO A 374 -10.86 17.13 -0.52
C PRO A 374 -12.06 16.93 0.42
N VAL A 375 -13.16 16.32 -0.01
CA VAL A 375 -14.29 15.98 0.86
C VAL A 375 -13.87 14.95 1.92
N LEU A 376 -13.19 13.89 1.52
CA LEU A 376 -12.74 12.83 2.43
C LEU A 376 -11.63 13.31 3.38
N THR A 377 -10.67 14.12 2.91
CA THR A 377 -9.64 14.68 3.78
C THR A 377 -10.22 15.73 4.74
N GLY A 378 -11.22 16.49 4.31
CA GLY A 378 -12.03 17.36 5.17
C GLY A 378 -12.81 16.56 6.22
N PHE A 379 -13.44 15.45 5.82
CA PHE A 379 -14.07 14.51 6.75
C PHE A 379 -13.08 13.97 7.78
N ILE A 380 -11.85 13.56 7.35
CA ILE A 380 -10.79 13.12 8.26
C ILE A 380 -10.47 14.24 9.26
N THR A 381 -10.29 15.49 8.79
CA THR A 381 -9.97 16.65 9.63
C THR A 381 -11.04 16.86 10.71
N ILE A 382 -12.31 16.95 10.32
CA ILE A 382 -13.43 17.22 11.23
C ILE A 382 -13.61 16.05 12.20
N THR A 383 -13.61 14.81 11.70
CA THR A 383 -13.83 13.62 12.51
C THR A 383 -12.68 13.43 13.51
N ALA A 384 -11.42 13.62 13.08
CA ALA A 384 -10.29 13.57 13.98
C ALA A 384 -10.36 14.64 15.07
N TRP A 385 -10.78 15.87 14.72
CA TRP A 385 -10.99 16.94 15.69
C TRP A 385 -12.03 16.56 16.75
N CYS A 386 -13.10 15.90 16.37
CA CYS A 386 -14.18 15.46 17.25
C CYS A 386 -13.93 14.14 17.98
N THR A 387 -12.77 13.46 17.76
CA THR A 387 -12.50 12.11 18.27
C THR A 387 -11.44 12.11 19.38
N PRO A 388 -11.83 12.14 20.69
CA PRO A 388 -10.87 12.07 21.80
C PRO A 388 -10.06 10.77 21.85
N ALA A 389 -10.55 9.69 21.24
CA ALA A 389 -9.86 8.40 21.16
C ALA A 389 -8.45 8.52 20.53
N LEU A 390 -8.20 9.52 19.68
CA LEU A 390 -6.90 9.77 19.07
C LEU A 390 -5.85 10.31 20.06
N ASP A 391 -6.26 10.96 21.15
CA ASP A 391 -5.33 11.45 22.16
C ASP A 391 -4.70 10.29 22.96
N ARG A 392 -5.34 9.11 23.00
CA ARG A 392 -4.86 7.90 23.69
C ARG A 392 -3.64 7.26 23.02
N ALA A 393 -3.29 7.67 21.81
CA ALA A 393 -2.11 7.19 21.09
C ALA A 393 -0.78 7.53 21.78
N ARG A 394 -0.77 8.33 22.86
CA ARG A 394 0.41 8.74 23.63
C ARG A 394 0.68 7.91 24.88
N ALA A 395 -0.26 7.11 25.35
CA ALA A 395 -0.23 6.53 26.69
C ALA A 395 0.80 5.39 26.91
N THR A 396 1.54 4.96 25.88
CA THR A 396 2.47 3.80 25.97
C THR A 396 3.94 4.14 25.70
N GLY A 397 4.32 5.41 25.71
CA GLY A 397 5.69 5.87 25.40
C GLY A 397 6.41 6.55 26.58
N GLN A 398 6.00 6.29 27.85
CA GLN A 398 6.76 6.65 29.05
C GLN A 398 7.29 5.41 29.75
#